data_80cbbe67e80be455a8b3439c40340725
#
_entry.id   80cbbe67e80be455a8b3439c40340725
#
_cell.length_a   1.000
_cell.length_b   1.000
_cell.length_c   1.000
_cell.angle_alpha   90.00
_cell.angle_beta   90.00
_cell.angle_gamma   90.00
#
_symmetry.space_group_name_H-M   'P 1'
#
loop_
_entity.id
_entity.type
_entity.pdbx_description
1 polymer ?
#
loop_
_entity_poly.entity_id
_entity_poly.type
_entity_poly.pdbx_seq_one_letter_code
_entity_poly.pdbx_strand_id
1 'polypeptide(L)'
;KEIQESEVFDTFNSEVETLKQLGIMPQEVKSISAASYSAELLSAIDVREPRNNVSVWKISLETSQVNADKSKRILDAYVDAQTGKVYEFYVRVDKDWSQLEPEEIVKRWSEYLGLEGREIYETDNPLLETTPYYLKYCFPGTAENSTIVTIGFYEGINELFLKISR
;
A
#
# COMPACT_ATOMS: atom_id res chain seq x y z
N LYS A 1 5.38 -13.24 17.72
CA LYS A 1 6.63 -12.49 17.90
C LYS A 1 6.71 -11.38 16.86
N GLU A 2 6.91 -10.16 17.33
CA GLU A 2 6.99 -9.00 16.44
C GLU A 2 8.34 -8.92 15.73
N ILE A 3 8.29 -8.42 14.49
CA ILE A 3 9.47 -8.09 13.71
C ILE A 3 10.19 -6.93 14.38
N GLN A 4 11.48 -7.08 14.62
CA GLN A 4 12.30 -6.08 15.27
C GLN A 4 12.88 -5.08 14.26
N GLU A 5 13.29 -3.92 14.75
CA GLU A 5 13.87 -2.89 13.88
C GLU A 5 15.06 -3.40 13.05
N SER A 6 15.87 -4.28 13.65
CA SER A 6 17.02 -4.87 12.94
C SER A 6 16.64 -5.81 11.79
N GLU A 7 15.38 -6.28 11.77
CA GLU A 7 14.87 -7.23 10.78
C GLU A 7 13.96 -6.59 9.74
N VAL A 8 13.46 -5.38 10.01
CA VAL A 8 12.35 -4.81 9.24
C VAL A 8 12.71 -4.55 7.77
N PHE A 9 13.94 -4.13 7.50
CA PHE A 9 14.34 -3.83 6.13
C PHE A 9 14.46 -5.10 5.29
N ASP A 10 15.04 -6.16 5.85
CA ASP A 10 15.14 -7.44 5.17
C ASP A 10 13.76 -8.04 4.91
N THR A 11 12.88 -7.97 5.91
CA THR A 11 11.49 -8.42 5.78
C THR A 11 10.76 -7.64 4.70
N PHE A 12 10.88 -6.32 4.72
CA PHE A 12 10.22 -5.48 3.72
C PHE A 12 10.75 -5.75 2.31
N ASN A 13 12.07 -5.88 2.15
CA ASN A 13 12.67 -6.19 0.84
C ASN A 13 12.16 -7.51 0.30
N SER A 14 12.01 -8.51 1.16
CA SER A 14 11.45 -9.80 0.78
C SER A 14 9.99 -9.67 0.32
N GLU A 15 9.19 -8.89 1.04
CA GLU A 15 7.80 -8.63 0.66
C GLU A 15 7.69 -7.83 -0.63
N VAL A 16 8.57 -6.87 -0.85
CA VAL A 16 8.63 -6.12 -2.12
C VAL A 16 8.83 -7.07 -3.30
N GLU A 17 9.75 -8.02 -3.18
CA GLU A 17 9.96 -9.01 -4.24
C GLU A 17 8.71 -9.86 -4.47
N THR A 18 8.03 -10.26 -3.39
CA THR A 18 6.76 -11.00 -3.50
C THR A 18 5.70 -10.15 -4.23
N LEU A 19 5.56 -8.88 -3.84
CA LEU A 19 4.58 -7.99 -4.46
C LEU A 19 4.90 -7.71 -5.94
N LYS A 20 6.18 -7.66 -6.31
CA LYS A 20 6.58 -7.56 -7.71
C LYS A 20 6.23 -8.83 -8.49
N GLN A 21 6.50 -10.00 -7.93
CA GLN A 21 6.19 -11.29 -8.55
C GLN A 21 4.69 -11.47 -8.78
N LEU A 22 3.89 -10.96 -7.85
CA LEU A 22 2.43 -11.00 -7.95
C LEU A 22 1.86 -9.93 -8.89
N GLY A 23 2.71 -9.04 -9.41
CA GLY A 23 2.28 -7.96 -10.28
C GLY A 23 1.52 -6.85 -9.56
N ILE A 24 1.71 -6.73 -8.25
CA ILE A 24 1.07 -5.70 -7.42
C ILE A 24 1.92 -4.45 -7.38
N MET A 25 3.22 -4.60 -7.17
CA MET A 25 4.16 -3.49 -7.09
C MET A 25 4.99 -3.40 -8.38
N PRO A 26 5.30 -2.19 -8.86
CA PRO A 26 6.10 -2.04 -10.08
C PRO A 26 7.49 -2.67 -9.96
N GLN A 27 7.98 -3.22 -11.07
CA GLN A 27 9.30 -3.84 -11.11
C GLN A 27 10.44 -2.85 -10.85
N GLU A 28 10.19 -1.56 -11.11
CA GLU A 28 11.17 -0.49 -10.96
C GLU A 28 11.47 -0.15 -9.50
N VAL A 29 10.66 -0.60 -8.56
CA VAL A 29 10.92 -0.38 -7.12
C VAL A 29 12.14 -1.16 -6.70
N LYS A 30 13.12 -0.46 -6.12
CA LYS A 30 14.41 -1.05 -5.73
C LYS A 30 14.39 -1.50 -4.27
N SER A 31 15.32 -2.39 -3.93
CA SER A 31 15.56 -2.79 -2.55
C SER A 31 15.98 -1.60 -1.71
N ILE A 32 15.61 -1.63 -0.45
CA ILE A 32 15.89 -0.56 0.50
C ILE A 32 17.01 -0.95 1.46
N SER A 33 17.60 0.04 2.10
CA SER A 33 18.65 -0.17 3.11
C SER A 33 18.46 0.78 4.28
N ALA A 34 18.97 0.40 5.44
CA ALA A 34 18.91 1.21 6.64
C ALA A 34 19.60 2.58 6.47
N ALA A 35 20.56 2.68 5.53
CA ALA A 35 21.26 3.94 5.27
C ALA A 35 20.37 4.99 4.57
N SER A 36 19.34 4.54 3.84
CA SER A 36 18.49 5.41 3.02
C SER A 36 17.07 5.55 3.56
N TYR A 37 16.68 4.69 4.48
CA TYR A 37 15.30 4.58 4.95
C TYR A 37 15.17 4.84 6.43
N SER A 38 14.00 5.34 6.82
CA SER A 38 13.58 5.38 8.21
C SER A 38 12.49 4.33 8.44
N ALA A 39 12.43 3.81 9.65
CA ALA A 39 11.38 2.93 10.10
C ALA A 39 10.88 3.38 11.46
N GLU A 40 9.56 3.44 11.63
CA GLU A 40 8.92 3.87 12.87
C GLU A 40 7.84 2.87 13.24
N LEU A 41 7.82 2.43 14.49
CA LEU A 41 6.79 1.50 14.97
C LEU A 41 5.57 2.29 15.43
N LEU A 42 4.42 1.96 14.85
CA LEU A 42 3.15 2.64 15.12
C LEU A 42 2.11 1.61 15.57
N SER A 43 1.08 2.10 16.25
CA SER A 43 -0.11 1.30 16.55
C SER A 43 -1.21 1.64 15.55
N ALA A 44 -1.85 0.62 15.00
CA ALA A 44 -2.92 0.77 14.01
C ALA A 44 -4.09 -0.14 14.36
N ILE A 45 -5.23 0.12 13.73
CA ILE A 45 -6.42 -0.73 13.89
C ILE A 45 -6.28 -1.92 12.95
N ASP A 46 -6.52 -3.14 13.48
CA ASP A 46 -6.52 -4.35 12.68
C ASP A 46 -7.69 -4.31 11.69
N VAL A 47 -7.41 -4.47 10.40
CA VAL A 47 -8.44 -4.42 9.36
C VAL A 47 -9.41 -5.60 9.43
N ARG A 48 -8.99 -6.73 9.99
CA ARG A 48 -9.82 -7.92 10.14
C ARG A 48 -10.60 -7.94 11.45
N GLU A 49 -9.97 -7.42 12.50
CA GLU A 49 -10.54 -7.38 13.86
C GLU A 49 -10.43 -5.96 14.41
N PRO A 50 -11.41 -5.10 14.10
CA PRO A 50 -11.32 -3.66 14.44
C PRO A 50 -11.18 -3.33 15.93
N ARG A 51 -11.51 -4.28 16.79
CA ARG A 51 -11.36 -4.10 18.25
C ARG A 51 -9.93 -4.24 18.71
N ASN A 52 -9.06 -4.81 17.87
CA ASN A 52 -7.67 -5.06 18.21
C ASN A 52 -6.77 -4.03 17.54
N ASN A 53 -5.79 -3.58 18.27
CA ASN A 53 -4.71 -2.80 17.70
C ASN A 53 -3.62 -3.74 17.23
N VAL A 54 -2.99 -3.38 16.13
CA VAL A 54 -1.81 -4.08 15.62
C VAL A 54 -0.64 -3.11 15.58
N SER A 55 0.56 -3.64 15.76
CA SER A 55 1.76 -2.85 15.56
C SER A 55 2.14 -2.89 14.09
N VAL A 56 2.45 -1.74 13.53
CA VAL A 56 2.89 -1.61 12.14
C VAL A 56 4.19 -0.83 12.07
N TRP A 57 5.05 -1.22 11.15
CA TRP A 57 6.24 -0.46 10.82
C TRP A 57 5.92 0.47 9.66
N LYS A 58 6.08 1.77 9.87
CA LYS A 58 6.03 2.73 8.78
C LYS A 58 7.44 2.88 8.26
N ILE A 59 7.63 2.53 6.98
CA ILE A 59 8.91 2.61 6.30
C ILE A 59 8.82 3.76 5.31
N SER A 60 9.81 4.65 5.34
CA SER A 60 9.82 5.84 4.48
C SER A 60 11.17 6.01 3.82
N LEU A 61 11.14 6.32 2.53
CA LEU A 61 12.30 6.77 1.78
C LEU A 61 12.03 8.18 1.28
N GLU A 62 12.94 9.10 1.60
CA GLU A 62 12.89 10.45 1.10
C GLU A 62 14.10 10.75 0.21
N THR A 63 13.90 11.64 -0.74
CA THR A 63 15.00 12.17 -1.55
C THR A 63 15.41 13.54 -1.02
N SER A 64 16.65 13.95 -1.30
CA SER A 64 17.10 15.31 -1.02
C SER A 64 16.46 16.35 -1.94
N GLN A 65 15.85 15.91 -3.06
CA GLN A 65 15.17 16.79 -4.01
C GLN A 65 13.68 16.85 -3.73
N VAL A 66 13.10 18.04 -3.82
CA VAL A 66 11.66 18.22 -3.64
C VAL A 66 10.94 17.72 -4.90
N ASN A 67 9.94 16.86 -4.73
CA ASN A 67 9.10 16.35 -5.80
C ASN A 67 8.10 17.40 -6.31
N ALA A 68 7.38 17.07 -7.40
CA ALA A 68 6.42 17.97 -8.03
C ALA A 68 5.30 18.45 -7.09
N ASP A 69 4.93 17.64 -6.10
CA ASP A 69 3.95 17.98 -5.07
C ASP A 69 4.58 18.66 -3.85
N LYS A 70 5.84 19.04 -3.96
CA LYS A 70 6.65 19.62 -2.87
C LYS A 70 6.92 18.66 -1.72
N SER A 71 6.72 17.37 -1.93
CA SER A 71 7.10 16.31 -0.99
C SER A 71 8.45 15.72 -1.37
N LYS A 72 9.19 15.26 -0.39
CA LYS A 72 10.44 14.51 -0.60
C LYS A 72 10.21 13.00 -0.67
N ARG A 73 8.96 12.57 -0.52
CA ARG A 73 8.61 11.15 -0.45
C ARG A 73 8.84 10.45 -1.78
N ILE A 74 9.55 9.33 -1.75
CA ILE A 74 9.70 8.40 -2.87
C ILE A 74 8.93 7.12 -2.58
N LEU A 75 8.97 6.66 -1.33
CA LEU A 75 8.26 5.47 -0.88
C LEU A 75 7.79 5.67 0.55
N ASP A 76 6.54 5.31 0.81
CA ASP A 76 6.01 5.06 2.13
C ASP A 76 5.33 3.70 2.11
N ALA A 77 5.52 2.92 3.15
CA ALA A 77 4.84 1.64 3.28
C ALA A 77 4.52 1.36 4.75
N TYR A 78 3.43 0.63 4.95
CA TYR A 78 2.99 0.22 6.29
C TYR A 78 2.99 -1.31 6.33
N VAL A 79 3.79 -1.85 7.22
CA VAL A 79 4.07 -3.28 7.29
C VAL A 79 3.60 -3.82 8.64
N ASP A 80 2.81 -4.88 8.62
CA ASP A 80 2.39 -5.57 9.85
C ASP A 80 3.61 -6.10 10.58
N ALA A 81 3.77 -5.70 11.84
CA ALA A 81 4.94 -6.09 12.63
C ALA A 81 4.97 -7.58 13.01
N GLN A 82 3.85 -8.28 12.89
CA GLN A 82 3.77 -9.71 13.19
C GLN A 82 3.92 -10.58 11.95
N THR A 83 3.25 -10.22 10.86
CA THR A 83 3.18 -11.04 9.66
C THR A 83 4.15 -10.63 8.57
N GLY A 84 4.60 -9.38 8.58
CA GLY A 84 5.41 -8.81 7.50
C GLY A 84 4.60 -8.36 6.29
N LYS A 85 3.29 -8.54 6.29
CA LYS A 85 2.44 -8.13 5.17
C LYS A 85 2.41 -6.61 5.02
N VAL A 86 2.43 -6.16 3.77
CA VAL A 86 2.35 -4.73 3.45
C VAL A 86 0.88 -4.37 3.26
N TYR A 87 0.35 -3.53 4.13
CA TYR A 87 -1.05 -3.14 4.10
C TYR A 87 -1.32 -1.87 3.31
N GLU A 88 -0.29 -1.07 3.10
CA GLU A 88 -0.45 0.21 2.42
C GLU A 88 0.90 0.62 1.87
N PHE A 89 0.91 1.14 0.64
CA PHE A 89 2.16 1.69 0.10
C PHE A 89 1.89 2.83 -0.88
N TYR A 90 2.86 3.71 -0.97
CA TYR A 90 2.94 4.82 -1.92
C TYR A 90 4.32 4.76 -2.53
N VAL A 91 4.39 4.58 -3.86
CA VAL A 91 5.68 4.48 -4.55
C VAL A 91 5.71 5.39 -5.76
N ARG A 92 6.83 6.06 -5.95
CA ARG A 92 7.10 6.87 -7.14
C ARG A 92 8.18 6.20 -7.94
N VAL A 93 7.86 5.89 -9.19
CA VAL A 93 8.81 5.30 -10.13
C VAL A 93 8.60 5.94 -11.49
N ASP A 94 9.69 6.08 -12.24
CA ASP A 94 9.63 6.56 -13.61
C ASP A 94 9.16 5.42 -14.49
N LYS A 95 7.89 5.45 -14.88
CA LYS A 95 7.26 4.37 -15.62
C LYS A 95 6.12 4.91 -16.49
N ASP A 96 5.93 4.27 -17.63
CA ASP A 96 4.74 4.48 -18.45
C ASP A 96 3.56 3.72 -17.83
N TRP A 97 2.59 4.46 -17.32
CA TRP A 97 1.43 3.91 -16.64
C TRP A 97 0.25 3.60 -17.57
N SER A 98 0.42 3.77 -18.88
CA SER A 98 -0.66 3.50 -19.85
C SER A 98 -1.12 2.04 -19.85
N GLN A 99 -0.27 1.13 -19.39
CA GLN A 99 -0.55 -0.30 -19.30
C GLN A 99 -1.03 -0.73 -17.92
N LEU A 100 -1.29 0.21 -17.03
CA LEU A 100 -1.77 -0.11 -15.67
C LEU A 100 -3.15 -0.75 -15.72
N GLU A 101 -3.32 -1.87 -15.03
CA GLU A 101 -4.59 -2.58 -14.90
C GLU A 101 -5.04 -2.57 -13.43
N PRO A 102 -5.72 -1.50 -12.99
CA PRO A 102 -6.05 -1.33 -11.57
C PRO A 102 -6.89 -2.45 -10.98
N GLU A 103 -7.87 -2.97 -11.72
CA GLU A 103 -8.73 -4.06 -11.23
C GLU A 103 -7.93 -5.33 -10.94
N GLU A 104 -7.00 -5.66 -11.82
CA GLU A 104 -6.19 -6.85 -11.66
C GLU A 104 -5.22 -6.69 -10.48
N ILE A 105 -4.66 -5.51 -10.31
CA ILE A 105 -3.78 -5.21 -9.18
C ILE A 105 -4.55 -5.36 -7.86
N VAL A 106 -5.75 -4.81 -7.77
CA VAL A 106 -6.57 -4.90 -6.56
C VAL A 106 -6.94 -6.35 -6.27
N LYS A 107 -7.29 -7.11 -7.30
CA LYS A 107 -7.62 -8.53 -7.13
C LYS A 107 -6.45 -9.29 -6.51
N ARG A 108 -5.26 -9.13 -7.06
CA ARG A 108 -4.06 -9.81 -6.57
C ARG A 108 -3.68 -9.35 -5.17
N TRP A 109 -3.81 -8.06 -4.89
CA TRP A 109 -3.50 -7.52 -3.57
C TRP A 109 -4.50 -8.01 -2.52
N SER A 110 -5.77 -8.12 -2.90
CA SER A 110 -6.81 -8.66 -2.01
C SER A 110 -6.52 -10.12 -1.64
N GLU A 111 -6.10 -10.91 -2.62
CA GLU A 111 -5.69 -12.29 -2.39
C GLU A 111 -4.47 -12.37 -1.46
N TYR A 112 -3.49 -11.49 -1.70
CA TYR A 112 -2.30 -11.38 -0.86
C TYR A 112 -2.66 -11.06 0.60
N LEU A 113 -3.64 -10.20 0.82
CA LEU A 113 -4.11 -9.82 2.16
C LEU A 113 -5.14 -10.78 2.75
N GLY A 114 -5.62 -11.75 1.96
CA GLY A 114 -6.64 -12.69 2.40
C GLY A 114 -8.04 -12.09 2.50
N LEU A 115 -8.34 -11.08 1.69
CA LEU A 115 -9.66 -10.46 1.64
C LEU A 115 -10.52 -11.15 0.58
N GLU A 116 -11.80 -11.35 0.90
CA GLU A 116 -12.76 -12.04 0.02
C GLU A 116 -14.03 -11.21 -0.14
N GLY A 117 -14.81 -11.52 -1.17
CA GLY A 117 -16.12 -10.90 -1.37
C GLY A 117 -16.04 -9.50 -1.96
N ARG A 118 -15.12 -9.29 -2.89
CA ARG A 118 -14.92 -7.97 -3.50
C ARG A 118 -16.19 -7.44 -4.18
N GLU A 119 -16.54 -6.20 -3.85
CA GLU A 119 -17.61 -5.46 -4.51
C GLU A 119 -17.08 -4.07 -4.89
N ILE A 120 -17.61 -3.52 -5.99
CA ILE A 120 -17.27 -2.14 -6.36
C ILE A 120 -17.86 -1.20 -5.32
N TYR A 121 -17.03 -0.32 -4.79
CA TYR A 121 -17.48 0.69 -3.84
C TYR A 121 -17.84 1.96 -4.61
N GLU A 122 -19.14 2.32 -4.54
CA GLU A 122 -19.62 3.56 -5.12
C GLU A 122 -19.64 4.62 -4.03
N THR A 123 -19.00 5.75 -4.31
CA THR A 123 -18.98 6.87 -3.37
C THR A 123 -19.96 7.94 -3.84
N ASP A 124 -20.54 8.67 -2.88
CA ASP A 124 -21.45 9.78 -3.16
C ASP A 124 -20.72 11.02 -3.65
N ASN A 125 -19.40 10.99 -3.72
CA ASN A 125 -18.61 12.13 -4.19
C ASN A 125 -18.04 11.85 -5.58
N PRO A 126 -18.71 12.32 -6.65
CA PRO A 126 -18.27 12.05 -8.01
C PRO A 126 -16.92 12.66 -8.36
N LEU A 127 -16.44 13.62 -7.59
CA LEU A 127 -15.13 14.23 -7.83
C LEU A 127 -13.97 13.29 -7.49
N LEU A 128 -14.21 12.26 -6.68
CA LEU A 128 -13.21 11.28 -6.30
C LEU A 128 -13.16 10.07 -7.23
N GLU A 129 -14.14 9.92 -8.13
CA GLU A 129 -14.33 8.70 -8.92
C GLU A 129 -13.96 8.83 -10.38
N THR A 130 -13.45 9.96 -10.81
CA THR A 130 -13.49 10.29 -12.22
C THR A 130 -12.26 9.90 -13.03
N THR A 131 -11.27 9.23 -12.44
CA THR A 131 -10.12 8.78 -13.21
C THR A 131 -10.11 7.26 -13.33
N PRO A 132 -9.73 6.69 -14.49
CA PRO A 132 -9.59 5.24 -14.62
C PRO A 132 -8.51 4.66 -13.72
N TYR A 133 -7.73 5.52 -13.09
CA TYR A 133 -6.63 5.15 -12.20
C TYR A 133 -6.96 5.33 -10.72
N TYR A 134 -8.25 5.55 -10.39
CA TYR A 134 -8.67 5.71 -9.00
C TYR A 134 -9.92 4.88 -8.76
N LEU A 135 -9.74 3.70 -8.18
CA LEU A 135 -10.82 2.75 -7.95
C LEU A 135 -10.90 2.37 -6.48
N LYS A 136 -12.11 2.16 -6.01
CA LYS A 136 -12.37 1.67 -4.66
C LYS A 136 -13.18 0.38 -4.72
N TYR A 137 -12.83 -0.55 -3.84
CA TYR A 137 -13.54 -1.82 -3.69
C TYR A 137 -13.86 -2.03 -2.22
N CYS A 138 -15.05 -2.56 -1.96
CA CYS A 138 -15.48 -2.91 -0.63
C CYS A 138 -15.36 -4.41 -0.43
N PHE A 139 -14.80 -4.82 0.70
CA PHE A 139 -14.77 -6.20 1.14
C PHE A 139 -15.62 -6.28 2.40
N PRO A 140 -16.87 -6.78 2.30
CA PRO A 140 -17.74 -6.87 3.45
C PRO A 140 -17.10 -7.74 4.53
N GLY A 141 -16.98 -7.18 5.71
CA GLY A 141 -16.51 -7.92 6.86
C GLY A 141 -17.66 -8.58 7.60
N THR A 142 -17.33 -9.19 8.73
CA THR A 142 -18.33 -9.69 9.64
C THR A 142 -19.03 -8.51 10.34
N ALA A 143 -20.36 -8.54 10.41
CA ALA A 143 -21.21 -7.57 11.10
C ALA A 143 -21.17 -6.17 10.46
N GLU A 144 -20.65 -5.18 11.14
CA GLU A 144 -20.78 -3.77 10.75
C GLU A 144 -19.55 -3.18 10.05
N ASN A 145 -18.52 -4.00 9.85
CA ASN A 145 -17.24 -3.48 9.37
C ASN A 145 -16.91 -4.00 7.98
N SER A 146 -16.70 -3.08 7.08
CA SER A 146 -16.17 -3.39 5.76
C SER A 146 -14.76 -2.86 5.64
N THR A 147 -13.94 -3.54 4.86
CA THR A 147 -12.62 -3.06 4.48
C THR A 147 -12.73 -2.44 3.09
N ILE A 148 -12.25 -1.24 2.95
CA ILE A 148 -12.23 -0.53 1.67
C ILE A 148 -10.80 -0.50 1.17
N VAL A 149 -10.61 -1.05 -0.03
CA VAL A 149 -9.32 -1.04 -0.72
C VAL A 149 -9.37 0.04 -1.78
N THR A 150 -8.41 0.94 -1.74
CA THR A 150 -8.29 1.99 -2.73
C THR A 150 -6.98 1.81 -3.50
N ILE A 151 -7.08 1.84 -4.83
CA ILE A 151 -5.91 1.98 -5.69
C ILE A 151 -6.00 3.33 -6.38
N GLY A 152 -4.90 4.02 -6.48
CA GLY A 152 -4.84 5.29 -7.17
C GLY A 152 -3.49 5.52 -7.83
N PHE A 153 -3.51 6.33 -8.86
CA PHE A 153 -2.31 6.74 -9.56
C PHE A 153 -2.37 8.22 -9.87
N TYR A 154 -1.35 8.96 -9.43
CA TYR A 154 -1.22 10.38 -9.71
C TYR A 154 -0.18 10.60 -10.80
N GLU A 155 -0.64 10.84 -12.04
CA GLU A 155 0.26 11.01 -13.19
C GLU A 155 1.26 12.16 -13.01
N GLY A 156 0.81 13.27 -12.45
CA GLY A 156 1.67 14.46 -12.28
C GLY A 156 2.88 14.25 -11.41
N ILE A 157 2.87 13.26 -10.54
CA ILE A 157 3.98 12.95 -9.63
C ILE A 157 4.43 11.49 -9.73
N ASN A 158 3.91 10.76 -10.70
CA ASN A 158 4.25 9.35 -10.94
C ASN A 158 4.14 8.48 -9.68
N GLU A 159 3.07 8.67 -8.91
CA GLU A 159 2.87 7.92 -7.68
C GLU A 159 1.73 6.92 -7.82
N LEU A 160 2.02 5.65 -7.59
CA LEU A 160 1.05 4.59 -7.40
C LEU A 160 0.87 4.37 -5.91
N PHE A 161 -0.38 4.24 -5.47
CA PHE A 161 -0.65 3.84 -4.09
C PHE A 161 -1.75 2.80 -4.01
N LEU A 162 -1.63 1.96 -3.00
CA LEU A 162 -2.65 1.02 -2.56
C LEU A 162 -2.81 1.22 -1.06
N LYS A 163 -4.03 1.37 -0.62
CA LYS A 163 -4.31 1.57 0.81
C LYS A 163 -5.62 0.90 1.22
N ILE A 164 -5.72 0.60 2.50
CA ILE A 164 -6.93 0.08 3.13
C ILE A 164 -7.48 1.09 4.11
N SER A 165 -8.79 1.14 4.20
CA SER A 165 -9.49 2.00 5.16
C SER A 165 -10.81 1.33 5.58
N ARG A 166 -11.49 1.97 6.50
CA ARG A 166 -12.79 1.52 6.99
C ARG A 166 -13.85 2.58 6.80
#